data_f48ee7b91e7bd6b7c8fe55a7ea0b7ea3
#
_entry.id   f48ee7b91e7bd6b7c8fe55a7ea0b7ea3
#
_cell.length_a   1.000
_cell.length_b   1.000
_cell.length_c   1.000
_cell.angle_alpha   90.00
_cell.angle_beta   90.00
_cell.angle_gamma   90.00
#
_symmetry.space_group_name_H-M   'P 1'
#
loop_
_entity.id
_entity.type
_entity.pdbx_description
1 polymer ?
#
loop_
_entity_poly.entity_id
_entity_poly.type
_entity_poly.pdbx_seq_one_letter_code
_entity_poly.pdbx_strand_id
1 'polypeptide(L)'
;MIGRMLGVEGLLLLVPAFVSFLYGEQSGIAFLLTAAILLIIFLLAGRKKPKDTSIYGKEGLALVGIAWILWSLFGALPFFISGSIPDYLDAFFETVSGFTTTGSTILTDIEALPQGMLFWRALTHWIGGMGVLVFVMVLLSLDDDGSMYLMRAEVPGPEADKLVPKARSTARILYLMYLILTMAEVIFLLFGGMNLYDALIHSFSTAGTGGFSNRNASVSYYDSAYIDGVITVFMILFGINFNIYFAIYIKNWKSALKNEEVRTYLGVIAAAILMITVNIYHIYGNVASAFRYSAFQVASVITTTGFCTADYNLWPEFSKTILLVIMIIGACAGSTGGGMKVSRILILCKSVKQEIKRILHPKAVTVVTVNGQKVGRETLHGVYVYSICYALILVCSVLIVSIDNYDFATSVSAVLTTLNNVGPGISQVGPVENFFEFSWLSKLVFCADMLLGRLEIFPCLVLLAPELWKRKF
;
A
#
# COMPACT_ATOMS: atom_id res chain seq x y z
N MET A 1 21.25 -9.87 -8.82
CA MET A 1 20.19 -9.85 -7.82
C MET A 1 18.80 -9.92 -8.47
N ILE A 2 18.49 -9.05 -9.43
CA ILE A 2 17.18 -9.01 -10.14
C ILE A 2 16.75 -10.40 -10.66
N GLY A 3 17.63 -11.15 -11.33
CA GLY A 3 17.28 -12.50 -11.81
C GLY A 3 16.85 -13.49 -10.71
N ARG A 4 17.37 -13.34 -9.48
CA ARG A 4 16.93 -14.16 -8.33
C ARG A 4 15.55 -13.74 -7.85
N MET A 5 15.27 -12.44 -7.89
CA MET A 5 13.97 -11.91 -7.51
C MET A 5 12.88 -12.37 -8.47
N LEU A 6 13.14 -12.30 -9.78
CA LEU A 6 12.24 -12.82 -10.81
C LEU A 6 12.03 -14.34 -10.68
N GLY A 7 13.08 -15.09 -10.27
CA GLY A 7 12.92 -16.52 -9.96
C GLY A 7 11.98 -16.78 -8.78
N VAL A 8 12.00 -15.93 -7.76
CA VAL A 8 11.04 -16.00 -6.63
C VAL A 8 9.61 -15.71 -7.10
N GLU A 9 9.42 -14.68 -7.92
CA GLU A 9 8.12 -14.39 -8.53
C GLU A 9 7.60 -15.58 -9.35
N GLY A 10 8.48 -16.21 -10.16
CA GLY A 10 8.13 -17.41 -10.91
C GLY A 10 7.68 -18.59 -10.03
N LEU A 11 8.27 -18.76 -8.84
CA LEU A 11 7.81 -19.75 -7.88
C LEU A 11 6.48 -19.38 -7.24
N LEU A 12 6.24 -18.11 -6.96
CA LEU A 12 4.98 -17.63 -6.39
C LEU A 12 3.79 -17.81 -7.35
N LEU A 13 4.02 -17.69 -8.67
CA LEU A 13 3.00 -17.93 -9.69
C LEU A 13 2.48 -19.38 -9.73
N LEU A 14 3.22 -20.34 -9.14
CA LEU A 14 2.74 -21.71 -9.02
C LEU A 14 1.55 -21.84 -8.07
N VAL A 15 1.39 -20.92 -7.12
CA VAL A 15 0.25 -20.94 -6.17
C VAL A 15 -1.07 -20.62 -6.88
N PRO A 16 -1.23 -19.49 -7.60
CA PRO A 16 -2.45 -19.23 -8.37
C PRO A 16 -2.65 -20.23 -9.53
N ALA A 17 -1.57 -20.79 -10.11
CA ALA A 17 -1.69 -21.89 -11.06
C ALA A 17 -2.39 -23.10 -10.43
N PHE A 18 -1.97 -23.49 -9.23
CA PHE A 18 -2.60 -24.58 -8.48
C PHE A 18 -4.06 -24.28 -8.17
N VAL A 19 -4.39 -23.05 -7.75
CA VAL A 19 -5.77 -22.61 -7.51
C VAL A 19 -6.60 -22.73 -8.80
N SER A 20 -6.09 -22.24 -9.95
CA SER A 20 -6.78 -22.37 -11.25
C SER A 20 -7.12 -23.82 -11.57
N PHE A 21 -6.17 -24.76 -11.39
CA PHE A 21 -6.42 -26.17 -11.66
C PHE A 21 -7.40 -26.81 -10.68
N LEU A 22 -7.45 -26.39 -9.43
CA LEU A 22 -8.47 -26.85 -8.46
C LEU A 22 -9.88 -26.47 -8.89
N TYR A 23 -10.05 -25.32 -9.57
CA TYR A 23 -11.33 -24.87 -10.11
C TYR A 23 -11.57 -25.36 -11.56
N GLY A 24 -10.65 -26.16 -12.14
CA GLY A 24 -10.78 -26.70 -13.51
C GLY A 24 -10.58 -25.65 -14.61
N GLU A 25 -9.89 -24.56 -14.32
CA GLU A 25 -9.70 -23.43 -15.24
C GLU A 25 -8.45 -23.60 -16.11
N GLN A 26 -8.54 -23.18 -17.39
CA GLN A 26 -7.40 -23.16 -18.29
C GLN A 26 -6.41 -22.01 -18.01
N SER A 27 -6.82 -21.01 -17.25
CA SER A 27 -5.98 -19.88 -16.82
C SER A 27 -4.69 -20.32 -16.09
N GLY A 28 -4.69 -21.51 -15.48
CA GLY A 28 -3.51 -22.13 -14.88
C GLY A 28 -2.31 -22.28 -15.83
N ILE A 29 -2.58 -22.48 -17.14
CA ILE A 29 -1.53 -22.61 -18.15
C ILE A 29 -0.77 -21.27 -18.32
N ALA A 30 -1.46 -20.13 -18.28
CA ALA A 30 -0.83 -18.82 -18.40
C ALA A 30 0.14 -18.54 -17.23
N PHE A 31 -0.23 -18.96 -16.01
CA PHE A 31 0.67 -18.90 -14.85
C PHE A 31 1.91 -19.79 -15.02
N LEU A 32 1.75 -21.02 -15.49
CA LEU A 32 2.87 -21.93 -15.73
C LEU A 32 3.83 -21.42 -16.82
N LEU A 33 3.28 -20.86 -17.92
CA LEU A 33 4.10 -20.26 -18.99
C LEU A 33 4.91 -19.07 -18.46
N THR A 34 4.27 -18.17 -17.71
CA THR A 34 4.96 -17.04 -17.10
C THR A 34 6.01 -17.50 -16.09
N ALA A 35 5.70 -18.47 -15.24
CA ALA A 35 6.65 -19.05 -14.30
C ALA A 35 7.86 -19.68 -15.02
N ALA A 36 7.64 -20.38 -16.13
CA ALA A 36 8.71 -20.95 -16.94
C ALA A 36 9.62 -19.86 -17.53
N ILE A 37 9.07 -18.77 -18.07
CA ILE A 37 9.85 -17.61 -18.57
C ILE A 37 10.72 -17.04 -17.46
N LEU A 38 10.15 -16.78 -16.28
CA LEU A 38 10.87 -16.22 -15.14
C LEU A 38 11.96 -17.15 -14.60
N LEU A 39 11.70 -18.45 -14.56
CA LEU A 39 12.70 -19.46 -14.16
C LEU A 39 13.83 -19.59 -15.19
N ILE A 40 13.55 -19.46 -16.48
CA ILE A 40 14.60 -19.39 -17.53
C ILE A 40 15.46 -18.14 -17.32
N ILE A 41 14.88 -16.96 -17.07
CA ILE A 41 15.63 -15.74 -16.77
C ILE A 41 16.50 -15.93 -15.51
N PHE A 42 15.95 -16.55 -14.47
CA PHE A 42 16.72 -16.90 -13.28
C PHE A 42 17.90 -17.83 -13.58
N LEU A 43 17.71 -18.86 -14.40
CA LEU A 43 18.78 -19.80 -14.77
C LEU A 43 19.89 -19.12 -15.56
N LEU A 44 19.55 -18.18 -16.44
CA LEU A 44 20.52 -17.47 -17.30
C LEU A 44 21.24 -16.35 -16.54
N ALA A 45 20.54 -15.56 -15.75
CA ALA A 45 21.05 -14.34 -15.11
C ALA A 45 21.21 -14.45 -13.58
N GLY A 46 20.38 -15.24 -12.91
CA GLY A 46 20.32 -15.32 -11.44
C GLY A 46 21.34 -16.26 -10.80
N ARG A 47 21.87 -17.26 -11.54
CA ARG A 47 22.81 -18.26 -11.01
C ARG A 47 24.24 -17.73 -10.81
N LYS A 48 24.63 -16.73 -11.58
CA LYS A 48 25.98 -16.14 -11.45
C LYS A 48 26.04 -15.31 -10.17
N LYS A 49 26.92 -15.72 -9.24
CA LYS A 49 27.25 -14.88 -8.08
C LYS A 49 28.02 -13.65 -8.57
N PRO A 50 27.61 -12.42 -8.22
CA PRO A 50 28.41 -11.23 -8.52
C PRO A 50 29.76 -11.35 -7.80
N LYS A 51 30.82 -10.78 -8.39
CA LYS A 51 32.16 -10.73 -7.79
C LYS A 51 32.19 -9.79 -6.58
N ASP A 52 31.38 -8.75 -6.61
CA ASP A 52 31.17 -7.80 -5.53
C ASP A 52 29.69 -7.85 -5.09
N THR A 53 29.45 -8.09 -3.82
CA THR A 53 28.11 -8.16 -3.20
C THR A 53 27.79 -6.91 -2.38
N SER A 54 28.72 -5.93 -2.30
CA SER A 54 28.47 -4.68 -1.58
C SER A 54 27.42 -3.84 -2.30
N ILE A 55 26.34 -3.50 -1.61
CA ILE A 55 25.26 -2.65 -2.10
C ILE A 55 25.34 -1.33 -1.33
N TYR A 56 25.63 -0.23 -2.02
CA TYR A 56 25.61 1.09 -1.44
C TYR A 56 24.21 1.71 -1.51
N GLY A 57 23.95 2.78 -0.73
CA GLY A 57 22.62 3.36 -0.59
C GLY A 57 21.94 3.74 -1.92
N LYS A 58 22.68 4.35 -2.88
CA LYS A 58 22.13 4.72 -4.20
C LYS A 58 21.75 3.51 -5.05
N GLU A 59 22.55 2.45 -4.97
CA GLU A 59 22.32 1.20 -5.71
C GLU A 59 21.14 0.42 -5.11
N GLY A 60 20.99 0.48 -3.78
CA GLY A 60 19.85 -0.07 -3.07
C GLY A 60 18.54 0.58 -3.50
N LEU A 61 18.48 1.91 -3.53
CA LEU A 61 17.30 2.66 -4.00
C LEU A 61 16.95 2.33 -5.44
N ALA A 62 17.94 2.31 -6.34
CA ALA A 62 17.73 1.96 -7.74
C ALA A 62 17.24 0.51 -7.92
N LEU A 63 17.81 -0.42 -7.17
CA LEU A 63 17.41 -1.82 -7.21
C LEU A 63 15.95 -2.00 -6.76
N VAL A 64 15.51 -1.28 -5.72
CA VAL A 64 14.12 -1.26 -5.27
C VAL A 64 13.20 -0.81 -6.40
N GLY A 65 13.43 0.37 -6.97
CA GLY A 65 12.57 0.91 -8.04
C GLY A 65 12.50 -0.02 -9.26
N ILE A 66 13.65 -0.53 -9.74
CA ILE A 66 13.69 -1.46 -10.88
C ILE A 66 12.97 -2.77 -10.56
N ALA A 67 13.14 -3.29 -9.37
CA ALA A 67 12.52 -4.54 -8.96
C ALA A 67 10.98 -4.45 -8.97
N TRP A 68 10.41 -3.39 -8.43
CA TRP A 68 8.97 -3.19 -8.41
C TRP A 68 8.38 -3.04 -9.82
N ILE A 69 9.07 -2.30 -10.71
CA ILE A 69 8.66 -2.17 -12.11
C ILE A 69 8.69 -3.54 -12.81
N LEU A 70 9.78 -4.31 -12.65
CA LEU A 70 9.92 -5.61 -13.30
C LEU A 70 8.91 -6.63 -12.77
N TRP A 71 8.69 -6.70 -11.45
CA TRP A 71 7.67 -7.57 -10.88
C TRP A 71 6.28 -7.23 -11.40
N SER A 72 5.96 -5.95 -11.53
CA SER A 72 4.67 -5.55 -12.09
C SER A 72 4.55 -5.90 -13.59
N LEU A 73 5.65 -5.75 -14.36
CA LEU A 73 5.65 -6.13 -15.78
C LEU A 73 5.46 -7.64 -15.97
N PHE A 74 6.20 -8.46 -15.24
CA PHE A 74 6.08 -9.91 -15.40
C PHE A 74 4.83 -10.47 -14.74
N GLY A 75 4.40 -9.91 -13.62
CA GLY A 75 3.13 -10.27 -12.95
C GLY A 75 1.88 -9.94 -13.77
N ALA A 76 1.98 -9.07 -14.78
CA ALA A 76 0.92 -8.76 -15.74
C ALA A 76 0.75 -9.85 -16.82
N LEU A 77 1.81 -10.62 -17.10
CA LEU A 77 1.79 -11.61 -18.18
C LEU A 77 0.68 -12.68 -18.04
N PRO A 78 0.38 -13.23 -16.86
CA PRO A 78 -0.71 -14.18 -16.72
C PRO A 78 -2.06 -13.63 -17.18
N PHE A 79 -2.39 -12.37 -16.87
CA PHE A 79 -3.63 -11.71 -17.30
C PHE A 79 -3.69 -11.56 -18.82
N PHE A 80 -2.57 -11.13 -19.41
CA PHE A 80 -2.46 -10.93 -20.85
C PHE A 80 -2.48 -12.26 -21.62
N ILE A 81 -1.67 -13.24 -21.22
CA ILE A 81 -1.56 -14.55 -21.90
C ILE A 81 -2.88 -15.34 -21.81
N SER A 82 -3.61 -15.25 -20.70
CA SER A 82 -4.91 -15.90 -20.56
C SER A 82 -6.03 -15.21 -21.35
N GLY A 83 -5.80 -13.98 -21.81
CA GLY A 83 -6.83 -13.14 -22.41
C GLY A 83 -7.84 -12.57 -21.41
N SER A 84 -7.61 -12.74 -20.10
CA SER A 84 -8.47 -12.16 -19.04
C SER A 84 -8.46 -10.63 -19.05
N ILE A 85 -7.31 -10.03 -19.40
CA ILE A 85 -7.14 -8.59 -19.68
C ILE A 85 -6.40 -8.51 -21.02
N PRO A 86 -7.12 -8.23 -22.14
CA PRO A 86 -6.53 -8.32 -23.48
C PRO A 86 -5.49 -7.21 -23.78
N ASP A 87 -5.61 -6.03 -23.17
CA ASP A 87 -4.63 -4.96 -23.32
C ASP A 87 -3.53 -5.12 -22.28
N TYR A 88 -2.26 -5.09 -22.74
CA TYR A 88 -1.12 -5.28 -21.84
C TYR A 88 -0.90 -4.09 -20.89
N LEU A 89 -1.24 -2.86 -21.30
CA LEU A 89 -1.15 -1.70 -20.41
C LEU A 89 -2.17 -1.80 -19.27
N ASP A 90 -3.37 -2.27 -19.57
CA ASP A 90 -4.42 -2.52 -18.59
C ASP A 90 -4.01 -3.65 -17.63
N ALA A 91 -3.42 -4.74 -18.15
CA ALA A 91 -2.87 -5.82 -17.32
C ALA A 91 -1.71 -5.32 -16.43
N PHE A 92 -0.87 -4.44 -16.96
CA PHE A 92 0.21 -3.81 -16.20
C PHE A 92 -0.33 -2.87 -15.11
N PHE A 93 -1.34 -2.04 -15.42
CA PHE A 93 -2.02 -1.19 -14.44
C PHE A 93 -2.58 -2.00 -13.28
N GLU A 94 -3.33 -3.09 -13.59
CA GLU A 94 -3.92 -3.97 -12.58
C GLU A 94 -2.86 -4.59 -11.68
N THR A 95 -1.71 -4.98 -12.25
CA THR A 95 -0.62 -5.61 -11.51
C THR A 95 0.20 -4.60 -10.71
N VAL A 96 0.44 -3.39 -11.25
CA VAL A 96 1.03 -2.29 -10.47
C VAL A 96 0.16 -1.97 -9.28
N SER A 97 -1.16 -1.80 -9.50
CA SER A 97 -2.14 -1.59 -8.43
C SER A 97 -2.10 -2.74 -7.41
N GLY A 98 -1.94 -3.97 -7.88
CA GLY A 98 -1.78 -5.15 -7.02
C GLY A 98 -0.55 -5.06 -6.12
N PHE A 99 0.64 -4.98 -6.69
CA PHE A 99 1.89 -4.96 -5.90
C PHE A 99 2.03 -3.69 -5.06
N THR A 100 1.65 -2.53 -5.57
CA THR A 100 1.68 -1.28 -4.78
C THR A 100 0.58 -1.18 -3.74
N THR A 101 -0.26 -2.22 -3.65
CA THR A 101 -1.39 -2.30 -2.71
C THR A 101 -2.33 -1.10 -2.81
N THR A 102 -2.59 -0.64 -4.04
CA THR A 102 -3.45 0.52 -4.30
C THR A 102 -4.91 0.12 -4.35
N GLY A 103 -5.25 -0.96 -5.08
CA GLY A 103 -6.63 -1.42 -5.22
C GLY A 103 -7.46 -0.71 -6.30
N SER A 104 -6.88 0.26 -7.03
CA SER A 104 -7.51 0.80 -8.24
C SER A 104 -7.59 -0.30 -9.31
N THR A 105 -8.72 -0.42 -10.00
CA THR A 105 -8.93 -1.47 -11.01
C THR A 105 -9.40 -0.89 -12.33
N ILE A 106 -8.97 -1.53 -13.42
CA ILE A 106 -9.49 -1.27 -14.78
C ILE A 106 -10.62 -2.27 -15.14
N LEU A 107 -10.91 -3.22 -14.26
CA LEU A 107 -11.91 -4.24 -14.53
C LEU A 107 -13.31 -3.66 -14.36
N THR A 108 -14.16 -3.86 -15.38
CA THR A 108 -15.56 -3.49 -15.35
C THR A 108 -16.44 -4.57 -14.71
N ASP A 109 -16.01 -5.83 -14.79
CA ASP A 109 -16.65 -6.98 -14.13
C ASP A 109 -15.56 -7.89 -13.53
N ILE A 110 -15.40 -7.80 -12.21
CA ILE A 110 -14.43 -8.60 -11.46
C ILE A 110 -14.86 -10.07 -11.40
N GLU A 111 -16.17 -10.33 -11.29
CA GLU A 111 -16.70 -11.68 -11.11
C GLU A 111 -16.59 -12.54 -12.38
N ALA A 112 -16.38 -11.92 -13.55
CA ALA A 112 -16.09 -12.61 -14.79
C ALA A 112 -14.69 -13.22 -14.86
N LEU A 113 -13.75 -12.82 -14.01
CA LEU A 113 -12.39 -13.34 -14.02
C LEU A 113 -12.32 -14.77 -13.45
N PRO A 114 -11.41 -15.61 -13.99
CA PRO A 114 -11.07 -16.90 -13.39
C PRO A 114 -10.62 -16.77 -11.93
N GLN A 115 -10.96 -17.76 -11.11
CA GLN A 115 -10.64 -17.78 -9.67
C GLN A 115 -9.12 -17.69 -9.40
N GLY A 116 -8.31 -18.34 -10.24
CA GLY A 116 -6.86 -18.22 -10.14
C GLY A 116 -6.35 -16.80 -10.38
N MET A 117 -6.99 -16.03 -11.29
CA MET A 117 -6.64 -14.62 -11.54
C MET A 117 -7.04 -13.72 -10.38
N LEU A 118 -8.23 -13.94 -9.80
CA LEU A 118 -8.69 -13.23 -8.59
C LEU A 118 -7.78 -13.53 -7.40
N PHE A 119 -7.35 -14.78 -7.26
CA PHE A 119 -6.38 -15.16 -6.22
C PHE A 119 -5.02 -14.47 -6.42
N TRP A 120 -4.53 -14.38 -7.67
CA TRP A 120 -3.28 -13.67 -7.97
C TRP A 120 -3.38 -12.19 -7.61
N ARG A 121 -4.48 -11.51 -7.96
CA ARG A 121 -4.73 -10.10 -7.55
C ARG A 121 -4.58 -9.92 -6.04
N ALA A 122 -5.25 -10.74 -5.24
CA ALA A 122 -5.16 -10.66 -3.78
C ALA A 122 -3.77 -11.03 -3.24
N LEU A 123 -3.10 -12.02 -3.84
CA LEU A 123 -1.76 -12.43 -3.45
C LEU A 123 -0.72 -11.34 -3.74
N THR A 124 -0.86 -10.57 -4.84
CA THR A 124 0.02 -9.41 -5.10
C THR A 124 -0.10 -8.36 -4.00
N HIS A 125 -1.30 -8.10 -3.47
CA HIS A 125 -1.48 -7.24 -2.30
C HIS A 125 -0.76 -7.76 -1.07
N TRP A 126 -0.89 -9.06 -0.78
CA TRP A 126 -0.24 -9.66 0.38
C TRP A 126 1.28 -9.59 0.31
N ILE A 127 1.87 -9.84 -0.86
CA ILE A 127 3.31 -9.74 -1.10
C ILE A 127 3.76 -8.27 -1.03
N GLY A 128 3.03 -7.38 -1.69
CA GLY A 128 3.33 -5.95 -1.76
C GLY A 128 3.21 -5.24 -0.41
N GLY A 129 2.31 -5.70 0.47
CA GLY A 129 2.06 -5.08 1.76
C GLY A 129 3.29 -4.94 2.66
N MET A 130 4.10 -5.98 2.76
CA MET A 130 5.37 -5.95 3.51
C MET A 130 6.59 -5.59 2.67
N GLY A 131 6.40 -5.30 1.38
CA GLY A 131 7.47 -4.96 0.45
C GLY A 131 8.10 -6.19 -0.23
N VAL A 132 8.25 -6.07 -1.55
CA VAL A 132 8.74 -7.14 -2.41
C VAL A 132 10.16 -7.57 -2.04
N LEU A 133 11.06 -6.60 -1.79
CA LEU A 133 12.46 -6.89 -1.47
C LEU A 133 12.65 -7.42 -0.05
N VAL A 134 11.86 -6.93 0.91
CA VAL A 134 11.88 -7.46 2.28
C VAL A 134 11.42 -8.92 2.27
N PHE A 135 10.40 -9.25 1.48
CA PHE A 135 9.94 -10.62 1.26
C PHE A 135 11.06 -11.51 0.65
N VAL A 136 11.68 -11.04 -0.43
CA VAL A 136 12.79 -11.74 -1.09
C VAL A 136 14.00 -11.89 -0.16
N MET A 137 14.30 -10.89 0.66
CA MET A 137 15.39 -10.93 1.64
C MET A 137 15.17 -12.02 2.70
N VAL A 138 13.92 -12.22 3.15
CA VAL A 138 13.59 -13.32 4.08
C VAL A 138 13.80 -14.67 3.43
N LEU A 139 13.40 -14.83 2.17
CA LEU A 139 13.49 -16.11 1.44
C LEU A 139 14.92 -16.47 1.00
N LEU A 140 15.66 -15.54 0.40
CA LEU A 140 16.92 -15.82 -0.30
C LEU A 140 18.19 -15.77 0.55
N SER A 141 18.12 -15.51 1.83
CA SER A 141 19.32 -15.45 2.70
C SER A 141 20.41 -14.52 2.14
N LEU A 142 20.06 -13.27 1.81
CA LEU A 142 21.02 -12.27 1.35
C LEU A 142 22.00 -11.90 2.47
N ASP A 143 23.26 -11.59 2.11
CA ASP A 143 24.30 -11.21 3.05
C ASP A 143 23.94 -9.91 3.80
N ASP A 144 24.35 -9.81 5.09
CA ASP A 144 23.88 -8.75 6.02
C ASP A 144 24.33 -7.33 5.61
N ASP A 145 25.48 -7.17 4.93
CA ASP A 145 26.09 -5.85 4.70
C ASP A 145 25.30 -4.92 3.76
N GLY A 146 24.66 -5.48 2.72
CA GLY A 146 23.82 -4.71 1.77
C GLY A 146 22.32 -4.70 2.13
N SER A 147 21.86 -5.67 2.91
CA SER A 147 20.45 -5.89 3.20
C SER A 147 19.81 -4.75 4.02
N MET A 148 20.60 -4.02 4.82
CA MET A 148 20.12 -2.87 5.60
C MET A 148 19.72 -1.68 4.70
N TYR A 149 20.47 -1.41 3.63
CA TYR A 149 20.10 -0.33 2.70
C TYR A 149 18.82 -0.67 1.94
N LEU A 150 18.62 -1.94 1.58
CA LEU A 150 17.39 -2.41 0.93
C LEU A 150 16.19 -2.29 1.87
N MET A 151 16.33 -2.73 3.13
CA MET A 151 15.27 -2.62 4.11
C MET A 151 14.87 -1.16 4.38
N ARG A 152 15.85 -0.25 4.48
CA ARG A 152 15.59 1.18 4.67
C ARG A 152 14.93 1.83 3.45
N ALA A 153 15.20 1.33 2.24
CA ALA A 153 14.61 1.85 1.02
C ALA A 153 13.14 1.41 0.82
N GLU A 154 12.71 0.34 1.48
CA GLU A 154 11.36 -0.21 1.35
C GLU A 154 10.46 0.03 2.57
N VAL A 155 11.04 0.17 3.78
CA VAL A 155 10.23 0.42 4.98
C VAL A 155 9.75 1.87 5.00
N PRO A 156 8.43 2.10 4.93
CA PRO A 156 7.89 3.45 4.81
C PRO A 156 8.02 4.24 6.11
N GLY A 157 8.45 5.49 5.99
CA GLY A 157 8.52 6.44 7.09
C GLY A 157 9.86 7.17 7.23
N PRO A 158 9.90 8.23 8.04
CA PRO A 158 11.08 9.09 8.19
C PRO A 158 12.26 8.41 8.90
N GLU A 159 12.04 7.33 9.63
CA GLU A 159 13.09 6.55 10.33
C GLU A 159 12.74 5.05 10.32
N ALA A 160 13.66 4.23 9.84
CA ALA A 160 13.56 2.78 9.94
C ALA A 160 14.33 2.28 11.18
N ASP A 161 13.62 1.97 12.25
CA ASP A 161 14.20 1.45 13.48
C ASP A 161 14.64 -0.01 13.34
N LYS A 162 15.80 -0.33 13.93
CA LYS A 162 16.27 -1.72 14.05
C LYS A 162 15.63 -2.37 15.27
N LEU A 163 14.82 -3.41 15.06
CA LEU A 163 14.31 -4.24 16.16
C LEU A 163 15.42 -5.11 16.78
N VAL A 164 16.34 -5.60 15.94
CA VAL A 164 17.47 -6.43 16.31
C VAL A 164 18.69 -6.07 15.43
N PRO A 165 19.94 -6.45 15.82
CA PRO A 165 21.16 -6.03 15.14
C PRO A 165 21.23 -6.41 13.65
N LYS A 166 20.59 -7.53 13.25
CA LYS A 166 20.60 -8.01 11.86
C LYS A 166 19.31 -7.68 11.13
N ALA A 167 19.40 -7.04 9.98
CA ALA A 167 18.26 -6.67 9.11
C ALA A 167 17.35 -7.85 8.78
N ARG A 168 17.94 -9.00 8.44
CA ARG A 168 17.20 -10.23 8.13
C ARG A 168 16.39 -10.75 9.32
N SER A 169 16.93 -10.66 10.53
CA SER A 169 16.18 -11.08 11.74
C SER A 169 15.01 -10.14 12.00
N THR A 170 15.19 -8.82 11.80
CA THR A 170 14.11 -7.85 11.84
C THR A 170 13.02 -8.18 10.81
N ALA A 171 13.39 -8.41 9.55
CA ALA A 171 12.47 -8.78 8.50
C ALA A 171 11.67 -10.05 8.83
N ARG A 172 12.31 -11.09 9.33
CA ARG A 172 11.63 -12.34 9.74
C ARG A 172 10.59 -12.11 10.84
N ILE A 173 10.93 -11.31 11.84
CA ILE A 173 10.00 -11.00 12.96
C ILE A 173 8.78 -10.25 12.41
N LEU A 174 9.00 -9.22 11.58
CA LEU A 174 7.92 -8.45 10.96
C LEU A 174 7.02 -9.33 10.09
N TYR A 175 7.61 -10.21 9.25
CA TYR A 175 6.82 -11.16 8.45
C TYR A 175 6.03 -12.17 9.29
N LEU A 176 6.62 -12.67 10.38
CA LEU A 176 5.91 -13.57 11.27
C LEU A 176 4.68 -12.90 11.90
N MET A 177 4.81 -11.64 12.34
CA MET A 177 3.70 -10.86 12.89
C MET A 177 2.63 -10.60 11.82
N TYR A 178 3.05 -10.25 10.61
CA TYR A 178 2.17 -10.07 9.46
C TYR A 178 1.38 -11.34 9.16
N LEU A 179 2.04 -12.49 9.11
CA LEU A 179 1.42 -13.80 8.88
C LEU A 179 0.43 -14.15 10.00
N ILE A 180 0.81 -13.94 11.27
CA ILE A 180 -0.08 -14.23 12.41
C ILE A 180 -1.35 -13.39 12.33
N LEU A 181 -1.25 -12.09 12.07
CA LEU A 181 -2.41 -11.22 11.92
C LEU A 181 -3.27 -11.62 10.71
N THR A 182 -2.67 -11.96 9.57
CA THR A 182 -3.41 -12.43 8.39
C THR A 182 -4.18 -13.71 8.69
N MET A 183 -3.53 -14.69 9.33
CA MET A 183 -4.20 -15.95 9.69
C MET A 183 -5.29 -15.76 10.73
N ALA A 184 -5.10 -14.85 11.69
CA ALA A 184 -6.15 -14.50 12.65
C ALA A 184 -7.38 -13.94 11.93
N GLU A 185 -7.19 -13.02 10.99
CA GLU A 185 -8.30 -12.46 10.19
C GLU A 185 -9.03 -13.53 9.39
N VAL A 186 -8.31 -14.43 8.70
CA VAL A 186 -8.93 -15.57 7.99
C VAL A 186 -9.85 -16.36 8.94
N ILE A 187 -9.38 -16.69 10.15
CA ILE A 187 -10.15 -17.44 11.12
C ILE A 187 -11.42 -16.67 11.55
N PHE A 188 -11.31 -15.37 11.83
CA PHE A 188 -12.48 -14.56 12.19
C PHE A 188 -13.48 -14.43 11.04
N LEU A 189 -13.02 -14.31 9.79
CA LEU A 189 -13.91 -14.26 8.62
C LEU A 189 -14.62 -15.59 8.37
N LEU A 190 -13.96 -16.73 8.59
CA LEU A 190 -14.59 -18.05 8.56
C LEU A 190 -15.69 -18.17 9.62
N PHE A 191 -15.49 -17.68 10.85
CA PHE A 191 -16.54 -17.62 11.86
C PHE A 191 -17.70 -16.71 11.45
N GLY A 192 -17.45 -15.71 10.59
CA GLY A 192 -18.47 -14.86 9.98
C GLY A 192 -19.29 -15.51 8.87
N GLY A 193 -18.96 -16.76 8.50
CA GLY A 193 -19.67 -17.51 7.47
C GLY A 193 -19.10 -17.31 6.05
N MET A 194 -17.96 -16.63 5.87
CA MET A 194 -17.26 -16.62 4.59
C MET A 194 -16.73 -18.03 4.25
N ASN A 195 -16.73 -18.41 2.98
CA ASN A 195 -15.99 -19.60 2.55
C ASN A 195 -14.47 -19.33 2.62
N LEU A 196 -13.67 -20.40 2.62
CA LEU A 196 -12.20 -20.30 2.78
C LEU A 196 -11.55 -19.45 1.68
N TYR A 197 -12.01 -19.56 0.45
CA TYR A 197 -11.46 -18.82 -0.68
C TYR A 197 -11.70 -17.32 -0.53
N ASP A 198 -12.93 -16.90 -0.25
CA ASP A 198 -13.28 -15.50 -0.03
C ASP A 198 -12.54 -14.93 1.21
N ALA A 199 -12.46 -15.71 2.31
CA ALA A 199 -11.74 -15.32 3.52
C ALA A 199 -10.25 -15.09 3.25
N LEU A 200 -9.60 -15.94 2.44
CA LEU A 200 -8.20 -15.75 2.04
C LEU A 200 -8.00 -14.50 1.19
N ILE A 201 -8.84 -14.27 0.17
CA ILE A 201 -8.76 -13.09 -0.71
C ILE A 201 -8.90 -11.80 0.11
N HIS A 202 -9.93 -11.70 0.95
CA HIS A 202 -10.16 -10.50 1.73
C HIS A 202 -9.07 -10.29 2.78
N SER A 203 -8.61 -11.36 3.46
CA SER A 203 -7.51 -11.23 4.43
C SER A 203 -6.18 -10.85 3.78
N PHE A 204 -5.87 -11.35 2.57
CA PHE A 204 -4.67 -10.94 1.85
C PHE A 204 -4.73 -9.46 1.46
N SER A 205 -5.89 -9.01 0.99
CA SER A 205 -6.11 -7.62 0.59
C SER A 205 -6.18 -6.68 1.80
N THR A 206 -6.75 -7.11 2.93
CA THR A 206 -6.72 -6.32 4.19
C THR A 206 -5.31 -6.22 4.74
N ALA A 207 -4.59 -7.35 4.80
CA ALA A 207 -3.23 -7.38 5.34
C ALA A 207 -2.27 -6.50 4.51
N GLY A 208 -2.38 -6.57 3.18
CA GLY A 208 -1.66 -5.69 2.27
C GLY A 208 -2.14 -4.24 2.32
N THR A 209 -3.32 -3.97 2.89
CA THR A 209 -4.03 -2.68 2.80
C THR A 209 -4.28 -2.26 1.35
N GLY A 210 -4.80 -3.18 0.52
CA GLY A 210 -4.91 -2.96 -0.92
C GLY A 210 -6.33 -2.98 -1.49
N GLY A 211 -7.32 -3.65 -0.83
CA GLY A 211 -8.74 -3.53 -1.14
C GLY A 211 -9.26 -4.32 -2.34
N PHE A 212 -8.45 -5.14 -3.02
CA PHE A 212 -8.98 -6.02 -4.04
C PHE A 212 -9.94 -7.05 -3.45
N SER A 213 -11.11 -7.15 -4.04
CA SER A 213 -12.13 -8.16 -3.76
C SER A 213 -12.34 -9.06 -4.97
N ASN A 214 -12.93 -10.23 -4.74
CA ASN A 214 -13.47 -11.10 -5.80
C ASN A 214 -14.95 -10.82 -6.08
N ARG A 215 -15.50 -9.73 -5.52
CA ARG A 215 -16.89 -9.30 -5.72
C ARG A 215 -16.92 -7.87 -6.27
N ASN A 216 -17.79 -7.62 -7.25
CA ASN A 216 -18.01 -6.28 -7.81
C ASN A 216 -18.46 -5.30 -6.73
N ALA A 217 -19.32 -5.74 -5.82
CA ALA A 217 -19.81 -4.94 -4.70
C ALA A 217 -18.82 -4.87 -3.53
N SER A 218 -17.58 -5.34 -3.65
CA SER A 218 -16.61 -5.38 -2.56
C SER A 218 -17.18 -6.07 -1.30
N VAL A 219 -16.88 -5.58 -0.10
CA VAL A 219 -17.36 -6.16 1.17
C VAL A 219 -18.86 -5.97 1.37
N SER A 220 -19.49 -5.00 0.72
CA SER A 220 -20.95 -4.81 0.79
C SER A 220 -21.76 -6.03 0.31
N TYR A 221 -21.15 -6.90 -0.52
CA TYR A 221 -21.75 -8.15 -0.98
C TYR A 221 -22.24 -9.05 0.17
N TYR A 222 -21.53 -9.06 1.31
CA TYR A 222 -21.84 -9.95 2.42
C TYR A 222 -22.94 -9.41 3.33
N ASP A 223 -23.23 -8.11 3.31
CA ASP A 223 -24.20 -7.40 4.16
C ASP A 223 -24.22 -7.89 5.62
N SER A 224 -23.05 -8.09 6.19
CA SER A 224 -22.88 -8.63 7.56
C SER A 224 -22.17 -7.62 8.45
N ALA A 225 -22.84 -7.16 9.50
CA ALA A 225 -22.22 -6.26 10.47
C ALA A 225 -21.01 -6.90 11.19
N TYR A 226 -21.00 -8.24 11.33
CA TYR A 226 -19.88 -8.96 11.89
C TYR A 226 -18.65 -8.90 10.96
N ILE A 227 -18.83 -9.21 9.67
CA ILE A 227 -17.76 -9.19 8.66
C ILE A 227 -17.20 -7.77 8.54
N ASP A 228 -18.05 -6.75 8.45
CA ASP A 228 -17.63 -5.36 8.41
C ASP A 228 -16.83 -4.98 9.66
N GLY A 229 -17.28 -5.41 10.83
CA GLY A 229 -16.58 -5.16 12.10
C GLY A 229 -15.20 -5.82 12.14
N VAL A 230 -15.10 -7.09 11.72
CA VAL A 230 -13.82 -7.83 11.65
C VAL A 230 -12.86 -7.11 10.69
N ILE A 231 -13.26 -6.85 9.44
CA ILE A 231 -12.41 -6.20 8.46
C ILE A 231 -12.00 -4.79 8.95
N THR A 232 -12.94 -4.01 9.52
CA THR A 232 -12.64 -2.66 10.08
C THR A 232 -11.54 -2.74 11.15
N VAL A 233 -11.63 -3.66 12.08
CA VAL A 233 -10.63 -3.82 13.13
C VAL A 233 -9.27 -4.22 12.55
N PHE A 234 -9.25 -5.20 11.63
CA PHE A 234 -8.00 -5.66 11.03
C PHE A 234 -7.37 -4.60 10.12
N MET A 235 -8.14 -3.82 9.34
CA MET A 235 -7.62 -2.65 8.62
C MET A 235 -6.90 -1.70 9.57
N ILE A 236 -7.54 -1.31 10.69
CA ILE A 236 -6.92 -0.42 11.68
C ILE A 236 -5.64 -1.05 12.25
N LEU A 237 -5.63 -2.35 12.55
CA LEU A 237 -4.46 -3.05 13.06
C LEU A 237 -3.31 -3.05 12.04
N PHE A 238 -3.56 -3.39 10.78
CA PHE A 238 -2.52 -3.35 9.73
C PHE A 238 -2.01 -1.94 9.42
N GLY A 239 -2.81 -0.89 9.72
CA GLY A 239 -2.40 0.50 9.65
C GLY A 239 -1.49 0.98 10.79
N ILE A 240 -1.28 0.18 11.85
CA ILE A 240 -0.38 0.49 12.96
C ILE A 240 1.06 0.06 12.61
N ASN A 241 2.04 0.82 13.09
CA ASN A 241 3.46 0.49 12.97
C ASN A 241 3.78 -0.91 13.56
N PHE A 242 4.36 -1.80 12.78
CA PHE A 242 4.69 -3.17 13.19
C PHE A 242 5.69 -3.25 14.35
N ASN A 243 6.51 -2.21 14.56
CA ASN A 243 7.39 -2.12 15.74
C ASN A 243 6.62 -2.09 17.06
N ILE A 244 5.36 -1.61 17.05
CA ILE A 244 4.48 -1.62 18.23
C ILE A 244 4.12 -3.05 18.62
N TYR A 245 3.80 -3.91 17.66
CA TYR A 245 3.52 -5.33 17.94
C TYR A 245 4.73 -6.04 18.53
N PHE A 246 5.94 -5.72 18.03
CA PHE A 246 7.17 -6.23 18.63
C PHE A 246 7.37 -5.73 20.07
N ALA A 247 7.10 -4.45 20.34
CA ALA A 247 7.17 -3.90 21.69
C ALA A 247 6.17 -4.59 22.65
N ILE A 248 4.98 -4.92 22.16
CA ILE A 248 3.98 -5.70 22.91
C ILE A 248 4.50 -7.12 23.18
N TYR A 249 5.08 -7.79 22.18
CA TYR A 249 5.63 -9.14 22.30
C TYR A 249 6.73 -9.23 23.35
N ILE A 250 7.62 -8.24 23.42
CA ILE A 250 8.66 -8.15 24.47
C ILE A 250 8.14 -7.56 25.79
N LYS A 251 6.81 -7.51 25.98
CA LYS A 251 6.11 -7.03 27.17
C LYS A 251 6.37 -5.56 27.55
N ASN A 252 6.78 -4.72 26.59
CA ASN A 252 6.95 -3.28 26.79
C ASN A 252 5.68 -2.48 26.42
N TRP A 253 4.56 -2.80 27.08
CA TRP A 253 3.24 -2.21 26.82
C TRP A 253 3.20 -0.68 27.03
N LYS A 254 4.01 -0.19 27.98
CA LYS A 254 4.05 1.25 28.28
C LYS A 254 4.58 2.06 27.10
N SER A 255 5.57 1.55 26.37
CA SER A 255 6.10 2.19 25.17
C SER A 255 5.05 2.20 24.04
N ALA A 256 4.36 1.08 23.85
CA ALA A 256 3.31 0.97 22.82
C ALA A 256 2.18 2.00 23.04
N LEU A 257 1.64 2.09 24.28
CA LEU A 257 0.54 3.00 24.60
C LEU A 257 0.93 4.48 24.63
N LYS A 258 2.22 4.79 24.85
CA LYS A 258 2.72 6.18 24.87
C LYS A 258 3.16 6.69 23.53
N ASN A 259 3.17 5.86 22.48
CA ASN A 259 3.57 6.27 21.14
C ASN A 259 2.65 7.37 20.60
N GLU A 260 3.22 8.54 20.32
CA GLU A 260 2.47 9.72 19.87
C GLU A 260 1.84 9.52 18.50
N GLU A 261 2.52 8.80 17.59
CA GLU A 261 2.01 8.51 16.25
C GLU A 261 0.75 7.67 16.31
N VAL A 262 0.76 6.56 17.07
CA VAL A 262 -0.41 5.68 17.22
C VAL A 262 -1.57 6.41 17.90
N ARG A 263 -1.29 7.22 18.91
CA ARG A 263 -2.35 8.01 19.56
C ARG A 263 -2.96 9.04 18.62
N THR A 264 -2.15 9.69 17.79
CA THR A 264 -2.61 10.64 16.77
C THR A 264 -3.44 9.93 15.72
N TYR A 265 -2.97 8.78 15.22
CA TYR A 265 -3.67 7.93 14.25
C TYR A 265 -5.07 7.52 14.76
N LEU A 266 -5.15 6.94 15.95
CA LEU A 266 -6.42 6.55 16.56
C LEU A 266 -7.32 7.76 16.87
N GLY A 267 -6.74 8.88 17.24
CA GLY A 267 -7.47 10.14 17.46
C GLY A 267 -8.09 10.69 16.18
N VAL A 268 -7.36 10.66 15.06
CA VAL A 268 -7.88 11.07 13.74
C VAL A 268 -9.02 10.15 13.29
N ILE A 269 -8.86 8.83 13.44
CA ILE A 269 -9.91 7.84 13.15
C ILE A 269 -11.17 8.14 13.96
N ALA A 270 -11.06 8.27 15.27
CA ALA A 270 -12.20 8.51 16.14
C ALA A 270 -12.92 9.83 15.82
N ALA A 271 -12.16 10.90 15.56
CA ALA A 271 -12.71 12.19 15.17
C ALA A 271 -13.44 12.12 13.82
N ALA A 272 -12.84 11.48 12.80
CA ALA A 272 -13.44 11.32 11.48
C ALA A 272 -14.71 10.47 11.55
N ILE A 273 -14.70 9.34 12.27
CA ILE A 273 -15.90 8.51 12.47
C ILE A 273 -17.02 9.32 13.11
N LEU A 274 -16.72 10.07 14.19
CA LEU A 274 -17.73 10.87 14.87
C LEU A 274 -18.33 11.93 13.94
N MET A 275 -17.50 12.70 13.24
CA MET A 275 -17.95 13.76 12.34
C MET A 275 -18.79 13.20 11.19
N ILE A 276 -18.36 12.11 10.56
CA ILE A 276 -19.10 11.49 9.45
C ILE A 276 -20.38 10.86 9.96
N THR A 277 -20.38 10.12 11.10
CA THR A 277 -21.58 9.51 11.67
C THR A 277 -22.68 10.55 11.90
N VAL A 278 -22.34 11.71 12.49
CA VAL A 278 -23.29 12.79 12.71
C VAL A 278 -23.82 13.37 11.39
N ASN A 279 -22.93 13.49 10.38
CA ASN A 279 -23.30 14.12 9.11
C ASN A 279 -24.18 13.20 8.23
N ILE A 280 -23.97 11.86 8.26
CA ILE A 280 -24.76 10.90 7.45
C ILE A 280 -25.94 10.28 8.20
N TYR A 281 -26.16 10.65 9.47
CA TYR A 281 -27.26 10.11 10.29
C TYR A 281 -28.63 10.23 9.60
N HIS A 282 -28.89 11.35 8.96
CA HIS A 282 -30.16 11.61 8.27
C HIS A 282 -30.37 10.72 7.03
N ILE A 283 -29.31 10.18 6.43
CA ILE A 283 -29.40 9.26 5.29
C ILE A 283 -29.85 7.87 5.74
N TYR A 284 -29.27 7.39 6.83
CA TYR A 284 -29.50 6.01 7.32
C TYR A 284 -30.61 5.90 8.38
N GLY A 285 -31.05 7.03 8.96
CA GLY A 285 -32.13 7.08 9.96
C GLY A 285 -31.84 6.37 11.28
N ASN A 286 -30.66 5.73 11.40
CA ASN A 286 -30.22 4.95 12.58
C ASN A 286 -28.76 5.21 12.88
N VAL A 287 -28.45 5.55 14.14
CA VAL A 287 -27.08 5.83 14.62
C VAL A 287 -26.16 4.60 14.43
N ALA A 288 -26.66 3.40 14.69
CA ALA A 288 -25.85 2.17 14.58
C ALA A 288 -25.42 1.90 13.13
N SER A 289 -26.31 2.08 12.16
CA SER A 289 -26.00 1.95 10.73
C SER A 289 -25.07 3.05 10.26
N ALA A 290 -25.32 4.31 10.61
CA ALA A 290 -24.45 5.42 10.29
C ALA A 290 -23.05 5.22 10.88
N PHE A 291 -22.93 4.74 12.11
CA PHE A 291 -21.67 4.40 12.75
C PHE A 291 -20.95 3.23 12.03
N ARG A 292 -21.67 2.14 11.70
CA ARG A 292 -21.13 0.97 10.98
C ARG A 292 -20.46 1.40 9.68
N TYR A 293 -21.20 2.14 8.82
CA TYR A 293 -20.69 2.56 7.53
C TYR A 293 -19.59 3.62 7.64
N SER A 294 -19.72 4.59 8.55
CA SER A 294 -18.68 5.61 8.76
C SER A 294 -17.40 4.99 9.30
N ALA A 295 -17.48 4.07 10.27
CA ALA A 295 -16.32 3.40 10.85
C ALA A 295 -15.57 2.57 9.81
N PHE A 296 -16.30 1.82 8.97
CA PHE A 296 -15.72 1.03 7.91
C PHE A 296 -15.02 1.91 6.87
N GLN A 297 -15.70 2.93 6.33
CA GLN A 297 -15.14 3.79 5.28
C GLN A 297 -13.96 4.63 5.80
N VAL A 298 -14.03 5.16 7.03
CA VAL A 298 -12.90 5.86 7.64
C VAL A 298 -11.71 4.93 7.80
N ALA A 299 -11.90 3.71 8.33
CA ALA A 299 -10.83 2.73 8.46
C ALA A 299 -10.25 2.39 7.08
N SER A 300 -11.10 2.10 6.09
CA SER A 300 -10.70 1.76 4.73
C SER A 300 -9.84 2.85 4.08
N VAL A 301 -10.26 4.11 4.18
CA VAL A 301 -9.57 5.23 3.52
C VAL A 301 -8.29 5.63 4.24
N ILE A 302 -8.29 5.74 5.58
CA ILE A 302 -7.09 6.18 6.31
C ILE A 302 -5.98 5.12 6.30
N THR A 303 -6.35 3.83 6.29
CA THR A 303 -5.37 2.74 6.17
C THR A 303 -4.95 2.51 4.73
N THR A 304 -5.57 3.25 3.81
CA THR A 304 -5.36 3.10 2.37
C THR A 304 -5.70 1.69 1.84
N THR A 305 -6.69 1.03 2.48
CA THR A 305 -7.13 -0.30 2.05
C THR A 305 -8.07 -0.23 0.85
N GLY A 306 -9.06 0.67 0.85
CA GLY A 306 -9.94 0.88 -0.30
C GLY A 306 -11.14 -0.05 -0.41
N PHE A 307 -11.42 -0.93 0.57
CA PHE A 307 -12.68 -1.69 0.60
C PHE A 307 -13.90 -0.79 0.80
N CYS A 308 -15.03 -1.21 0.26
CA CYS A 308 -16.28 -0.46 0.33
C CYS A 308 -17.44 -1.31 0.87
N THR A 309 -18.22 -0.70 1.79
CA THR A 309 -19.50 -1.23 2.29
C THR A 309 -20.66 -0.32 1.95
N ALA A 310 -20.38 0.90 1.46
CA ALA A 310 -21.37 1.88 1.04
C ALA A 310 -20.79 2.76 -0.06
N ASP A 311 -21.65 3.23 -0.98
CA ASP A 311 -21.27 4.22 -1.96
C ASP A 311 -21.26 5.62 -1.32
N TYR A 312 -20.06 6.07 -0.94
CA TYR A 312 -19.88 7.38 -0.34
C TYR A 312 -19.93 8.54 -1.35
N ASN A 313 -20.05 8.29 -2.66
CA ASN A 313 -20.38 9.33 -3.63
C ASN A 313 -21.74 9.96 -3.33
N LEU A 314 -22.65 9.18 -2.73
CA LEU A 314 -23.98 9.65 -2.31
C LEU A 314 -23.97 10.39 -0.97
N TRP A 315 -22.83 10.45 -0.28
CA TRP A 315 -22.72 11.15 1.00
C TRP A 315 -22.59 12.66 0.82
N PRO A 316 -22.94 13.46 1.86
CA PRO A 316 -22.77 14.92 1.82
C PRO A 316 -21.31 15.31 1.58
N GLU A 317 -21.10 16.46 0.94
CA GLU A 317 -19.77 16.96 0.57
C GLU A 317 -18.81 17.06 1.76
N PHE A 318 -19.32 17.40 2.96
CA PHE A 318 -18.51 17.43 4.18
C PHE A 318 -17.87 16.07 4.50
N SER A 319 -18.66 14.99 4.41
CA SER A 319 -18.15 13.63 4.64
C SER A 319 -17.13 13.21 3.59
N LYS A 320 -17.38 13.49 2.30
CA LYS A 320 -16.44 13.24 1.20
C LYS A 320 -15.13 14.01 1.39
N THR A 321 -15.20 15.28 1.81
CA THR A 321 -14.02 16.09 2.10
C THR A 321 -13.20 15.51 3.25
N ILE A 322 -13.83 15.02 4.33
CA ILE A 322 -13.12 14.35 5.43
C ILE A 322 -12.39 13.10 4.89
N LEU A 323 -13.06 12.29 4.05
CA LEU A 323 -12.42 11.11 3.45
C LEU A 323 -11.19 11.49 2.62
N LEU A 324 -11.26 12.54 1.78
CA LEU A 324 -10.09 13.03 1.02
C LEU A 324 -8.95 13.50 1.93
N VAL A 325 -9.25 14.20 3.03
CA VAL A 325 -8.24 14.67 3.97
C VAL A 325 -7.54 13.50 4.66
N ILE A 326 -8.29 12.49 5.15
CA ILE A 326 -7.68 11.33 5.81
C ILE A 326 -6.93 10.42 4.81
N MET A 327 -7.33 10.40 3.53
CA MET A 327 -6.60 9.75 2.45
C MET A 327 -5.17 10.29 2.31
N ILE A 328 -5.01 11.63 2.35
CA ILE A 328 -3.70 12.28 2.31
C ILE A 328 -2.88 11.96 3.57
N ILE A 329 -3.52 11.97 4.75
CA ILE A 329 -2.85 11.67 6.03
C ILE A 329 -2.27 10.25 6.01
N GLY A 330 -3.09 9.27 5.63
CA GLY A 330 -2.70 7.86 5.55
C GLY A 330 -2.48 7.19 6.91
N ALA A 331 -1.79 6.05 6.89
CA ALA A 331 -1.53 5.20 8.06
C ALA A 331 -0.22 5.58 8.81
N CYS A 332 0.15 4.80 9.83
CA CYS A 332 1.40 4.98 10.56
C CYS A 332 2.63 4.61 9.69
N ALA A 333 3.76 5.25 9.94
CA ALA A 333 5.04 4.82 9.38
C ALA A 333 5.39 3.40 9.84
N GLY A 334 5.99 2.59 8.96
CA GLY A 334 6.30 1.18 9.26
C GLY A 334 5.06 0.29 9.41
N SER A 335 3.93 0.69 8.81
CA SER A 335 2.73 -0.14 8.55
C SER A 335 2.68 -0.54 7.07
N THR A 336 1.69 -1.35 6.70
CA THR A 336 1.44 -1.70 5.29
C THR A 336 0.76 -0.60 4.49
N GLY A 337 0.10 0.38 5.15
CA GLY A 337 -0.66 1.44 4.50
C GLY A 337 0.19 2.44 3.71
N GLY A 338 -0.44 3.16 2.79
CA GLY A 338 0.12 4.25 1.98
C GLY A 338 -0.05 5.65 2.61
N GLY A 339 -0.16 6.67 1.77
CA GLY A 339 -0.32 8.08 2.16
C GLY A 339 0.95 8.76 2.67
N MET A 340 0.86 10.03 3.05
CA MET A 340 2.00 10.81 3.57
C MET A 340 2.55 10.28 4.90
N LYS A 341 1.82 9.45 5.61
CA LYS A 341 2.07 8.91 6.96
C LYS A 341 1.80 9.91 8.09
N VAL A 342 1.13 9.39 9.12
CA VAL A 342 0.79 10.16 10.33
C VAL A 342 2.03 10.78 10.98
N SER A 343 3.17 10.09 10.97
CA SER A 343 4.44 10.60 11.54
C SER A 343 4.90 11.90 10.87
N ARG A 344 4.82 11.99 9.51
CA ARG A 344 5.20 13.23 8.80
C ARG A 344 4.23 14.36 9.09
N ILE A 345 2.91 14.09 9.07
CA ILE A 345 1.91 15.09 9.44
C ILE A 345 2.13 15.60 10.86
N LEU A 346 2.41 14.72 11.82
CA LEU A 346 2.72 15.08 13.20
C LEU A 346 3.96 15.98 13.29
N ILE A 347 5.04 15.64 12.56
CA ILE A 347 6.27 16.46 12.50
C ILE A 347 5.97 17.82 11.88
N LEU A 348 5.23 17.90 10.77
CA LEU A 348 4.85 19.15 10.12
C LEU A 348 4.03 20.04 11.04
N CYS A 349 3.00 19.52 11.70
CA CYS A 349 2.18 20.27 12.67
C CYS A 349 3.01 20.80 13.84
N LYS A 350 3.93 19.97 14.39
CA LYS A 350 4.83 20.38 15.47
C LYS A 350 5.84 21.43 14.98
N SER A 351 6.29 21.34 13.74
CA SER A 351 7.20 22.33 13.14
C SER A 351 6.54 23.70 12.99
N VAL A 352 5.28 23.72 12.52
CA VAL A 352 4.48 24.97 12.47
C VAL A 352 4.33 25.58 13.87
N LYS A 353 3.96 24.75 14.87
CA LYS A 353 3.85 25.20 16.25
C LYS A 353 5.18 25.75 16.80
N GLN A 354 6.30 25.09 16.46
CA GLN A 354 7.63 25.55 16.84
C GLN A 354 7.96 26.92 16.22
N GLU A 355 7.65 27.11 14.93
CA GLU A 355 7.92 28.36 14.21
C GLU A 355 7.11 29.52 14.81
N ILE A 356 5.82 29.30 15.09
CA ILE A 356 4.99 30.30 15.79
C ILE A 356 5.62 30.67 17.16
N LYS A 357 6.06 29.65 17.91
CA LYS A 357 6.70 29.90 19.20
C LYS A 357 8.02 30.68 19.07
N ARG A 358 8.80 30.44 18.00
CA ARG A 358 10.04 31.14 17.69
C ARG A 358 9.77 32.63 17.38
N ILE A 359 8.69 32.90 16.60
CA ILE A 359 8.28 34.28 16.30
C ILE A 359 7.86 35.03 17.57
N LEU A 360 7.07 34.38 18.44
CA LEU A 360 6.60 35.00 19.69
C LEU A 360 7.71 35.15 20.74
N HIS A 361 8.67 34.23 20.75
CA HIS A 361 9.77 34.20 21.74
C HIS A 361 11.13 34.01 21.06
N PRO A 362 11.71 35.01 20.39
CA PRO A 362 12.91 34.85 19.54
C PRO A 362 14.16 34.34 20.31
N LYS A 363 14.23 34.55 21.63
CA LYS A 363 15.33 34.08 22.48
C LYS A 363 15.13 32.62 22.97
N ALA A 364 13.97 32.02 22.79
CA ALA A 364 13.70 30.67 23.27
C ALA A 364 14.33 29.62 22.33
N VAL A 365 15.10 28.71 22.89
CA VAL A 365 15.57 27.53 22.12
C VAL A 365 14.44 26.54 22.05
N THR A 366 13.87 26.38 20.85
CA THR A 366 12.77 25.46 20.58
C THR A 366 13.25 24.33 19.69
N VAL A 367 12.81 23.11 19.98
CA VAL A 367 13.11 21.90 19.18
C VAL A 367 11.83 21.10 18.94
N VAL A 368 11.71 20.46 17.77
CA VAL A 368 10.65 19.49 17.50
C VAL A 368 10.99 18.19 18.21
N THR A 369 10.04 17.64 18.96
CA THR A 369 10.19 16.36 19.66
C THR A 369 9.04 15.43 19.28
N VAL A 370 9.34 14.13 19.09
CA VAL A 370 8.37 13.05 18.89
C VAL A 370 8.70 11.94 19.88
N ASN A 371 7.72 11.41 20.57
CA ASN A 371 7.89 10.43 21.66
C ASN A 371 8.89 10.90 22.76
N GLY A 372 8.96 12.22 23.00
CA GLY A 372 9.90 12.81 23.94
C GLY A 372 11.34 12.91 23.46
N GLN A 373 11.65 12.44 22.25
CA GLN A 373 12.99 12.53 21.64
C GLN A 373 13.05 13.68 20.64
N LYS A 374 14.21 14.34 20.55
CA LYS A 374 14.45 15.41 19.58
C LYS A 374 14.54 14.83 18.17
N VAL A 375 13.75 15.37 17.25
CA VAL A 375 13.86 15.03 15.82
C VAL A 375 15.14 15.65 15.24
N GLY A 376 15.95 14.84 14.55
CA GLY A 376 17.17 15.26 13.89
C GLY A 376 16.92 16.29 12.79
N ARG A 377 17.90 17.16 12.51
CA ARG A 377 17.78 18.16 11.44
C ARG A 377 17.64 17.52 10.06
N GLU A 378 18.35 16.42 9.82
CA GLU A 378 18.25 15.66 8.56
C GLU A 378 16.85 15.08 8.35
N THR A 379 16.25 14.50 9.39
CA THR A 379 14.89 13.99 9.36
C THR A 379 13.88 15.10 9.08
N LEU A 380 14.00 16.25 9.76
CA LEU A 380 13.13 17.41 9.51
C LEU A 380 13.26 17.91 8.07
N HIS A 381 14.49 18.06 7.57
CA HIS A 381 14.73 18.46 6.18
C HIS A 381 14.14 17.44 5.19
N GLY A 382 14.35 16.16 5.45
CA GLY A 382 13.77 15.08 4.62
C GLY A 382 12.25 15.14 4.57
N VAL A 383 11.56 15.41 5.69
CA VAL A 383 10.10 15.57 5.72
C VAL A 383 9.64 16.77 4.90
N TYR A 384 10.33 17.90 4.97
CA TYR A 384 9.98 19.09 4.16
C TYR A 384 10.18 18.84 2.66
N VAL A 385 11.33 18.28 2.27
CA VAL A 385 11.61 17.97 0.86
C VAL A 385 10.61 16.95 0.31
N TYR A 386 10.29 15.89 1.09
CA TYR A 386 9.27 14.93 0.71
C TYR A 386 7.92 15.61 0.47
N SER A 387 7.47 16.50 1.37
CA SER A 387 6.19 17.19 1.24
C SER A 387 6.14 18.10 0.01
N ILE A 388 7.25 18.77 -0.31
CA ILE A 388 7.36 19.59 -1.54
C ILE A 388 7.30 18.70 -2.77
N CYS A 389 8.08 17.62 -2.83
CA CYS A 389 8.05 16.67 -3.95
C CYS A 389 6.66 16.07 -4.14
N TYR A 390 6.00 15.66 -3.05
CA TYR A 390 4.63 15.14 -3.07
C TYR A 390 3.66 16.15 -3.71
N ALA A 391 3.70 17.42 -3.27
CA ALA A 391 2.82 18.46 -3.83
C ALA A 391 3.12 18.74 -5.32
N LEU A 392 4.39 18.75 -5.72
CA LEU A 392 4.77 18.93 -7.13
C LEU A 392 4.29 17.78 -8.00
N ILE A 393 4.48 16.52 -7.56
CA ILE A 393 4.01 15.34 -8.29
C ILE A 393 2.50 15.39 -8.42
N LEU A 394 1.76 15.65 -7.33
CA LEU A 394 0.31 15.78 -7.35
C LEU A 394 -0.15 16.79 -8.40
N VAL A 395 0.42 17.99 -8.40
CA VAL A 395 0.04 19.04 -9.38
C VAL A 395 0.38 18.62 -10.80
N CYS A 396 1.57 18.08 -11.06
CA CYS A 396 1.96 17.62 -12.39
C CYS A 396 1.06 16.48 -12.89
N SER A 397 0.76 15.48 -12.06
CA SER A 397 -0.10 14.36 -12.43
C SER A 397 -1.54 14.84 -12.72
N VAL A 398 -2.10 15.72 -11.88
CA VAL A 398 -3.44 16.30 -12.13
C VAL A 398 -3.46 17.07 -13.45
N LEU A 399 -2.43 17.87 -13.78
CA LEU A 399 -2.36 18.59 -15.06
C LEU A 399 -2.35 17.64 -16.25
N ILE A 400 -1.65 16.51 -16.17
CA ILE A 400 -1.60 15.54 -17.27
C ILE A 400 -2.94 14.81 -17.38
N VAL A 401 -3.51 14.34 -16.28
CA VAL A 401 -4.78 13.60 -16.26
C VAL A 401 -5.95 14.47 -16.72
N SER A 402 -5.91 15.79 -16.46
CA SER A 402 -6.96 16.71 -16.91
C SER A 402 -7.04 16.86 -18.44
N ILE A 403 -6.07 16.32 -19.21
CA ILE A 403 -6.14 16.24 -20.67
C ILE A 403 -7.32 15.36 -21.14
N ASP A 404 -7.72 14.37 -20.31
CA ASP A 404 -8.86 13.49 -20.61
C ASP A 404 -10.23 14.19 -20.47
N ASN A 405 -10.27 15.46 -20.02
CA ASN A 405 -11.47 16.29 -19.89
C ASN A 405 -12.54 15.75 -18.92
N TYR A 406 -12.14 14.98 -17.91
CA TYR A 406 -13.03 14.67 -16.79
C TYR A 406 -13.25 15.89 -15.89
N ASP A 407 -14.30 15.83 -15.05
CA ASP A 407 -14.53 16.86 -14.05
C ASP A 407 -13.36 16.97 -13.06
N PHE A 408 -13.23 18.16 -12.43
CA PHE A 408 -12.11 18.45 -11.53
C PHE A 408 -12.03 17.48 -10.34
N ALA A 409 -13.20 17.11 -9.78
CA ALA A 409 -13.25 16.18 -8.65
C ALA A 409 -12.74 14.79 -9.05
N THR A 410 -13.10 14.27 -10.22
CA THR A 410 -12.60 13.01 -10.78
C THR A 410 -11.09 13.09 -10.98
N SER A 411 -10.58 14.11 -11.70
CA SER A 411 -9.15 14.22 -12.03
C SER A 411 -8.28 14.33 -10.78
N VAL A 412 -8.67 15.16 -9.81
CA VAL A 412 -7.92 15.33 -8.56
C VAL A 412 -8.00 14.08 -7.68
N SER A 413 -9.19 13.48 -7.53
CA SER A 413 -9.32 12.31 -6.66
C SER A 413 -8.67 11.07 -7.27
N ALA A 414 -8.67 10.90 -8.60
CA ALA A 414 -7.97 9.81 -9.27
C ALA A 414 -6.46 9.86 -9.00
N VAL A 415 -5.84 11.04 -9.11
CA VAL A 415 -4.42 11.22 -8.79
C VAL A 415 -4.17 11.07 -7.27
N LEU A 416 -5.04 11.63 -6.42
CA LEU A 416 -4.88 11.49 -4.97
C LEU A 416 -4.95 10.02 -4.54
N THR A 417 -5.89 9.25 -5.07
CA THR A 417 -6.04 7.85 -4.67
C THR A 417 -4.89 6.98 -5.17
N THR A 418 -4.38 7.21 -6.37
CA THR A 418 -3.24 6.47 -6.92
C THR A 418 -1.93 6.84 -6.22
N LEU A 419 -1.66 8.14 -5.97
CA LEU A 419 -0.46 8.59 -5.29
C LEU A 419 -0.43 8.21 -3.80
N ASN A 420 -1.60 8.05 -3.15
CA ASN A 420 -1.68 7.60 -1.76
C ASN A 420 -1.94 6.09 -1.63
N ASN A 421 -2.04 5.34 -2.73
CA ASN A 421 -2.29 3.90 -2.77
C ASN A 421 -3.57 3.49 -2.01
N VAL A 422 -4.73 4.09 -2.33
CA VAL A 422 -6.01 3.89 -1.62
C VAL A 422 -7.01 3.05 -2.41
N GLY A 423 -7.01 3.16 -3.74
CA GLY A 423 -7.94 2.49 -4.65
C GLY A 423 -9.08 3.38 -5.11
N PRO A 424 -10.22 3.44 -4.42
CA PRO A 424 -11.33 4.27 -4.84
C PRO A 424 -11.14 5.74 -4.47
N GLY A 425 -11.55 6.63 -5.38
CA GLY A 425 -11.61 8.08 -5.19
C GLY A 425 -13.04 8.60 -5.02
N ILE A 426 -13.36 9.73 -5.66
CA ILE A 426 -14.69 10.36 -5.67
C ILE A 426 -15.11 10.58 -7.12
N SER A 427 -16.41 10.78 -7.35
CA SER A 427 -17.01 10.96 -8.67
C SER A 427 -16.81 9.74 -9.56
N GLN A 428 -16.29 9.84 -10.78
CA GLN A 428 -16.16 8.73 -11.73
C GLN A 428 -15.04 7.70 -11.39
N VAL A 429 -14.34 7.87 -10.30
CA VAL A 429 -13.40 6.89 -9.72
C VAL A 429 -13.82 6.49 -8.31
N GLY A 430 -15.11 6.63 -8.00
CA GLY A 430 -15.70 6.29 -6.70
C GLY A 430 -15.72 4.79 -6.40
N PRO A 431 -16.34 4.40 -5.28
CA PRO A 431 -16.30 3.03 -4.76
C PRO A 431 -16.96 1.96 -5.64
N VAL A 432 -17.83 2.35 -6.57
CA VAL A 432 -18.52 1.46 -7.53
C VAL A 432 -18.04 1.66 -8.96
N GLU A 433 -17.06 2.52 -9.16
CA GLU A 433 -16.49 2.87 -10.46
C GLU A 433 -15.09 2.27 -10.65
N ASN A 434 -14.50 2.47 -11.84
CA ASN A 434 -13.19 1.92 -12.19
C ASN A 434 -12.39 2.89 -13.08
N PHE A 435 -11.16 2.51 -13.43
CA PHE A 435 -10.23 3.34 -14.22
C PHE A 435 -10.20 2.96 -15.71
N PHE A 436 -11.15 2.16 -16.20
CA PHE A 436 -11.14 1.63 -17.58
C PHE A 436 -11.17 2.72 -18.64
N GLU A 437 -12.04 3.71 -18.47
CA GLU A 437 -12.32 4.77 -19.47
C GLU A 437 -11.18 5.79 -19.65
N PHE A 438 -10.19 5.83 -18.75
CA PHE A 438 -9.06 6.77 -18.87
C PHE A 438 -8.15 6.43 -20.04
N SER A 439 -7.56 7.47 -20.64
CA SER A 439 -6.60 7.31 -21.73
C SER A 439 -5.36 6.52 -21.32
N TRP A 440 -4.65 5.97 -22.30
CA TRP A 440 -3.38 5.27 -22.07
C TRP A 440 -2.34 6.13 -21.33
N LEU A 441 -2.34 7.46 -21.61
CA LEU A 441 -1.43 8.39 -20.97
C LEU A 441 -1.75 8.55 -19.49
N SER A 442 -3.03 8.75 -19.13
CA SER A 442 -3.48 8.84 -17.74
C SER A 442 -3.24 7.54 -16.98
N LYS A 443 -3.47 6.37 -17.60
CA LYS A 443 -3.14 5.06 -17.01
C LYS A 443 -1.65 4.92 -16.70
N LEU A 444 -0.76 5.40 -17.57
CA LEU A 444 0.68 5.42 -17.30
C LEU A 444 1.06 6.37 -16.15
N VAL A 445 0.43 7.55 -16.07
CA VAL A 445 0.63 8.47 -14.95
C VAL A 445 0.18 7.83 -13.65
N PHE A 446 -0.99 7.20 -13.61
CA PHE A 446 -1.46 6.49 -12.43
C PHE A 446 -0.52 5.35 -12.01
N CYS A 447 0.00 4.56 -12.96
CA CYS A 447 1.02 3.55 -12.66
C CYS A 447 2.28 4.16 -12.02
N ALA A 448 2.72 5.31 -12.54
CA ALA A 448 3.86 6.03 -11.96
C ALA A 448 3.54 6.57 -10.56
N ASP A 449 2.36 7.16 -10.36
CA ASP A 449 1.90 7.68 -9.07
C ASP A 449 1.80 6.56 -8.03
N MET A 450 1.23 5.40 -8.38
CA MET A 450 1.15 4.22 -7.51
C MET A 450 2.54 3.75 -7.06
N LEU A 451 3.52 3.70 -7.98
CA LEU A 451 4.90 3.33 -7.66
C LEU A 451 5.60 4.40 -6.81
N LEU A 452 5.41 5.70 -7.15
CA LEU A 452 5.96 6.83 -6.39
C LEU A 452 5.43 6.87 -4.96
N GLY A 453 4.12 6.68 -4.79
CA GLY A 453 3.47 6.63 -3.48
C GLY A 453 4.00 5.48 -2.63
N ARG A 454 4.03 4.26 -3.18
CA ARG A 454 4.45 3.05 -2.46
C ARG A 454 5.92 3.07 -2.07
N LEU A 455 6.79 3.53 -2.97
CA LEU A 455 8.25 3.57 -2.77
C LEU A 455 8.73 4.87 -2.10
N GLU A 456 7.82 5.70 -1.59
CA GLU A 456 8.16 6.95 -0.91
C GLU A 456 8.95 7.92 -1.79
N ILE A 457 8.61 8.01 -3.08
CA ILE A 457 9.09 8.98 -4.07
C ILE A 457 10.56 8.78 -4.46
N PHE A 458 11.50 8.83 -3.51
CA PHE A 458 12.94 8.90 -3.79
C PHE A 458 13.52 7.71 -4.57
N PRO A 459 13.18 6.44 -4.30
CA PRO A 459 13.66 5.30 -5.08
C PRO A 459 13.33 5.41 -6.58
N CYS A 460 12.15 5.95 -6.92
CA CYS A 460 11.78 6.18 -8.31
C CYS A 460 12.49 7.41 -8.90
N LEU A 461 12.60 8.52 -8.16
CA LEU A 461 13.26 9.72 -8.65
C LEU A 461 14.77 9.51 -8.90
N VAL A 462 15.42 8.70 -8.08
CA VAL A 462 16.85 8.36 -8.27
C VAL A 462 17.08 7.64 -9.59
N LEU A 463 16.11 6.85 -10.10
CA LEU A 463 16.22 6.20 -11.41
C LEU A 463 16.33 7.19 -12.56
N LEU A 464 15.75 8.40 -12.41
CA LEU A 464 15.79 9.46 -13.40
C LEU A 464 17.08 10.29 -13.35
N ALA A 465 17.90 10.12 -12.29
CA ALA A 465 19.12 10.89 -12.11
C ALA A 465 20.25 10.35 -13.03
N PRO A 466 20.82 11.19 -13.95
CA PRO A 466 21.89 10.74 -14.84
C PRO A 466 23.16 10.26 -14.10
N GLU A 467 23.40 10.77 -12.89
CA GLU A 467 24.55 10.38 -12.06
C GLU A 467 24.51 8.94 -11.58
N LEU A 468 23.32 8.33 -11.52
CA LEU A 468 23.17 6.92 -11.18
C LEU A 468 23.83 6.02 -12.22
N TRP A 469 23.67 6.38 -13.50
CA TRP A 469 24.10 5.57 -14.64
C TRP A 469 25.54 5.87 -15.08
N LYS A 470 26.14 6.94 -14.57
CA LYS A 470 27.56 7.25 -14.84
C LYS A 470 28.42 6.36 -13.97
N ARG A 471 29.25 5.50 -14.59
CA ARG A 471 30.34 4.80 -13.89
C ARG A 471 31.28 5.86 -13.29
N LYS A 472 31.46 5.85 -11.96
CA LYS A 472 32.66 6.47 -11.38
C LYS A 472 33.82 5.53 -11.70
N PHE A 473 34.69 5.99 -12.57
CA PHE A 473 36.03 5.42 -12.73
C PHE A 473 36.82 5.72 -11.46
#